data_2be249cbcbbbd9c43d4302837dd14c29
#
_entry.id   2be249cbcbbbd9c43d4302837dd14c29
#
_cell.length_a   1.000
_cell.length_b   1.000
_cell.length_c   1.000
_cell.angle_alpha   90.00
_cell.angle_beta   90.00
_cell.angle_gamma   90.00
#
_symmetry.space_group_name_H-M   'P 1'
#
loop_
_entity.id
_entity.type
_entity.pdbx_description
1 polymer ?
#
loop_
_entity_poly.entity_id
_entity_poly.type
_entity_poly.pdbx_seq_one_letter_code
_entity_poly.pdbx_strand_id
1 'polypeptide(L)'
;MPGILGRKIGMTRVFQDDGCVIPLTLIECQPNTVVQVKTQEKDGYPAIVLGFKQLHKPKKNRKFYHLKEFRVGAGEEYKIGDTVTLESFKDAEQVKISGISKGKGFQGFIKRHNFRSGKMSHGSHHHREPGSIGCRAKPGRVHKGKKMAGRMGLDKVTLRDVKVVSVDVSKNLIALKGPVPGPNNGVITLLA
;
A
#
# COMPACT_ATOMS: atom_id res chain seq x y z
N MET A 1 -4.91 -10.01 -14.94
CA MET A 1 -5.64 -10.53 -13.75
C MET A 1 -6.08 -9.39 -12.86
N PRO A 2 -7.27 -9.41 -12.29
CA PRO A 2 -7.71 -8.41 -11.35
C PRO A 2 -6.86 -8.52 -10.08
N GLY A 3 -6.70 -7.41 -9.38
CA GLY A 3 -6.06 -7.45 -8.07
C GLY A 3 -7.00 -7.98 -7.00
N ILE A 4 -6.50 -8.21 -5.79
CA ILE A 4 -7.25 -8.61 -4.62
C ILE A 4 -6.97 -7.67 -3.44
N LEU A 5 -7.94 -7.51 -2.57
CA LEU A 5 -7.77 -6.79 -1.30
C LEU A 5 -7.51 -7.78 -0.18
N GLY A 6 -6.53 -7.47 0.66
CA GLY A 6 -6.20 -8.27 1.83
C GLY A 6 -5.94 -7.41 3.07
N ARG A 7 -5.82 -8.06 4.20
CA ARG A 7 -5.50 -7.47 5.50
C ARG A 7 -4.14 -7.96 5.96
N LYS A 8 -3.24 -7.05 6.28
CA LYS A 8 -1.94 -7.40 6.87
C LYS A 8 -2.16 -7.98 8.28
N ILE A 9 -1.73 -9.22 8.50
CA ILE A 9 -1.78 -9.85 9.82
C ILE A 9 -0.56 -9.42 10.62
N GLY A 10 0.63 -9.69 10.11
CA GLY A 10 1.88 -9.45 10.81
C GLY A 10 3.08 -9.90 10.00
N MET A 11 4.23 -9.97 10.68
CA MET A 11 5.46 -10.47 10.08
C MET A 11 5.95 -11.70 10.85
N THR A 12 6.54 -12.62 10.11
CA THR A 12 7.19 -13.83 10.62
C THR A 12 8.46 -14.09 9.82
N ARG A 13 9.10 -15.21 10.06
CA ARG A 13 10.27 -15.67 9.34
C ARG A 13 10.17 -17.16 9.05
N VAL A 14 10.76 -17.59 7.96
CA VAL A 14 10.93 -18.99 7.58
C VAL A 14 12.41 -19.27 7.41
N PHE A 15 12.83 -20.43 7.90
CA PHE A 15 14.19 -20.93 7.72
C PHE A 15 14.18 -21.81 6.47
N GLN A 16 15.12 -21.59 5.58
CA GLN A 16 15.37 -22.44 4.44
C GLN A 16 16.38 -23.55 4.82
N ASP A 17 16.40 -24.61 4.05
CA ASP A 17 17.31 -25.74 4.26
C ASP A 17 18.79 -25.33 4.21
N ASP A 18 19.10 -24.27 3.45
CA ASP A 18 20.42 -23.64 3.36
C ASP A 18 20.84 -22.86 4.61
N GLY A 19 20.03 -22.84 5.68
CA GLY A 19 20.23 -22.05 6.88
C GLY A 19 19.88 -20.55 6.73
N CYS A 20 19.47 -20.10 5.55
CA CYS A 20 19.06 -18.73 5.32
C CYS A 20 17.70 -18.43 5.97
N VAL A 21 17.57 -17.23 6.57
CA VAL A 21 16.31 -16.75 7.17
C VAL A 21 15.63 -15.77 6.24
N ILE A 22 14.41 -16.10 5.82
CA ILE A 22 13.59 -15.22 4.99
C ILE A 22 12.54 -14.52 5.85
N PRO A 23 12.58 -13.18 5.99
CA PRO A 23 11.50 -12.45 6.63
C PRO A 23 10.26 -12.46 5.74
N LEU A 24 9.10 -12.73 6.33
CA LEU A 24 7.82 -12.80 5.62
C LEU A 24 6.79 -11.85 6.23
N THR A 25 5.94 -11.31 5.38
CA THR A 25 4.70 -10.66 5.79
C THR A 25 3.52 -11.55 5.41
N LEU A 26 2.64 -11.82 6.37
CA LEU A 26 1.40 -12.58 6.17
C LEU A 26 0.26 -11.62 5.90
N ILE A 27 -0.47 -11.89 4.81
CA ILE A 27 -1.67 -11.13 4.41
C ILE A 27 -2.83 -12.11 4.28
N GLU A 28 -3.91 -11.81 4.95
CA GLU A 28 -5.19 -12.51 4.83
C GLU A 28 -6.01 -11.87 3.71
N CYS A 29 -6.30 -12.66 2.69
CA CYS A 29 -7.10 -12.24 1.54
C CYS A 29 -8.38 -13.06 1.48
N GLN A 30 -9.36 -12.70 2.31
CA GLN A 30 -10.70 -13.30 2.22
C GLN A 30 -11.27 -13.09 0.83
N PRO A 31 -12.15 -13.96 0.34
CA PRO A 31 -12.81 -13.79 -0.96
C PRO A 31 -13.39 -12.39 -1.12
N ASN A 32 -13.05 -11.71 -2.21
CA ASN A 32 -13.54 -10.38 -2.54
C ASN A 32 -14.72 -10.48 -3.50
N THR A 33 -15.81 -9.79 -3.19
CA THR A 33 -17.01 -9.83 -4.03
C THR A 33 -16.99 -8.69 -5.05
N VAL A 34 -17.35 -8.99 -6.31
CA VAL A 34 -17.55 -7.98 -7.35
C VAL A 34 -18.85 -7.23 -7.08
N VAL A 35 -18.73 -5.95 -6.75
CA VAL A 35 -19.87 -5.09 -6.41
C VAL A 35 -20.40 -4.36 -7.63
N GLN A 36 -19.52 -3.96 -8.54
CA GLN A 36 -19.85 -3.23 -9.76
C GLN A 36 -18.88 -3.61 -10.87
N VAL A 37 -19.40 -3.70 -12.07
CA VAL A 37 -18.64 -3.86 -13.30
C VAL A 37 -18.78 -2.56 -14.11
N LYS A 38 -17.66 -2.01 -14.55
CA LYS A 38 -17.58 -0.84 -15.40
C LYS A 38 -17.24 -1.28 -16.83
N THR A 39 -17.93 -0.70 -17.78
CA THR A 39 -17.77 -1.02 -19.21
C THR A 39 -17.24 0.19 -19.99
N GLN A 40 -16.61 -0.09 -21.13
CA GLN A 40 -16.08 0.95 -22.02
C GLN A 40 -17.19 1.91 -22.49
N GLU A 41 -18.39 1.39 -22.74
CA GLU A 41 -19.50 2.19 -23.26
C GLU A 41 -20.08 3.21 -22.27
N LYS A 42 -20.17 2.81 -20.97
CA LYS A 42 -20.78 3.63 -19.92
C LYS A 42 -19.77 4.47 -19.16
N ASP A 43 -18.60 3.89 -18.85
CA ASP A 43 -17.62 4.48 -17.94
C ASP A 43 -16.34 4.94 -18.66
N GLY A 44 -16.19 4.62 -19.95
CA GLY A 44 -15.03 4.97 -20.77
C GLY A 44 -13.81 4.06 -20.56
N TYR A 45 -13.90 3.05 -19.68
CA TYR A 45 -12.86 2.05 -19.46
C TYR A 45 -13.40 0.82 -18.76
N PRO A 46 -12.84 -0.38 -19.03
CA PRO A 46 -13.23 -1.61 -18.36
C PRO A 46 -12.58 -1.70 -16.98
N ALA A 47 -13.40 -1.92 -15.94
CA ALA A 47 -12.92 -2.11 -14.57
C ALA A 47 -13.95 -2.86 -13.73
N ILE A 48 -13.49 -3.45 -12.63
CA ILE A 48 -14.35 -4.05 -11.62
C ILE A 48 -14.12 -3.35 -10.27
N VAL A 49 -15.17 -3.23 -9.50
CA VAL A 49 -15.10 -2.74 -8.12
C VAL A 49 -15.24 -3.92 -7.18
N LEU A 50 -14.18 -4.22 -6.43
CA LEU A 50 -14.17 -5.28 -5.43
C LEU A 50 -14.53 -4.75 -4.05
N GLY A 51 -15.41 -5.48 -3.36
CA GLY A 51 -15.79 -5.28 -1.98
C GLY A 51 -15.03 -6.21 -1.05
N PHE A 52 -14.42 -5.66 -0.01
CA PHE A 52 -13.68 -6.40 1.01
C PHE A 52 -14.24 -6.13 2.39
N LYS A 53 -14.37 -7.17 3.19
CA LYS A 53 -14.94 -7.19 4.54
C LYS A 53 -16.38 -6.67 4.57
N GLN A 54 -17.33 -7.60 4.53
CA GLN A 54 -18.75 -7.29 4.58
C GLN A 54 -19.13 -6.65 5.93
N LEU A 55 -20.05 -5.70 5.90
CA LEU A 55 -20.61 -5.07 7.08
C LEU A 55 -21.55 -6.04 7.80
N HIS A 56 -21.50 -6.10 9.13
CA HIS A 56 -22.45 -6.89 9.93
C HIS A 56 -23.90 -6.44 9.73
N LYS A 57 -24.13 -5.13 9.54
CA LYS A 57 -25.45 -4.55 9.23
C LYS A 57 -25.33 -3.78 7.91
N PRO A 58 -25.52 -4.46 6.77
CA PRO A 58 -25.41 -3.81 5.47
C PRO A 58 -26.51 -2.77 5.29
N LYS A 59 -26.13 -1.58 4.83
CA LYS A 59 -27.05 -0.53 4.40
C LYS A 59 -27.30 -0.64 2.90
N LYS A 60 -28.43 -0.09 2.41
CA LYS A 60 -28.78 -0.11 0.98
C LYS A 60 -27.60 0.33 0.07
N ASN A 61 -26.89 1.39 0.47
CA ASN A 61 -25.82 2.00 -0.33
C ASN A 61 -24.40 1.58 0.12
N ARG A 62 -24.26 0.81 1.22
CA ARG A 62 -22.97 0.39 1.72
C ARG A 62 -23.03 -1.01 2.33
N LYS A 63 -22.46 -1.97 1.61
CA LYS A 63 -22.43 -3.38 2.03
C LYS A 63 -21.07 -3.81 2.56
N PHE A 64 -19.99 -3.13 2.15
CA PHE A 64 -18.60 -3.47 2.47
C PHE A 64 -17.89 -2.32 3.18
N TYR A 65 -16.88 -2.65 4.00
CA TYR A 65 -16.02 -1.65 4.64
C TYR A 65 -15.10 -0.97 3.65
N HIS A 66 -14.54 -1.74 2.69
CA HIS A 66 -13.58 -1.27 1.72
C HIS A 66 -14.03 -1.62 0.31
N LEU A 67 -13.99 -0.64 -0.57
CA LEU A 67 -14.24 -0.77 -1.99
C LEU A 67 -13.01 -0.31 -2.73
N LYS A 68 -12.60 -1.07 -3.74
CA LYS A 68 -11.46 -0.71 -4.58
C LYS A 68 -11.72 -1.11 -6.02
N GLU A 69 -11.39 -0.20 -6.91
CA GLU A 69 -11.47 -0.40 -8.34
C GLU A 69 -10.18 -1.01 -8.88
N PHE A 70 -10.35 -1.97 -9.77
CA PHE A 70 -9.27 -2.61 -10.51
C PHE A 70 -9.60 -2.58 -11.99
N ARG A 71 -8.67 -2.11 -12.80
CA ARG A 71 -8.80 -2.20 -14.26
C ARG A 71 -8.67 -3.67 -14.68
N VAL A 72 -9.48 -4.06 -15.65
CA VAL A 72 -9.53 -5.42 -16.19
C VAL A 72 -8.98 -5.37 -17.61
N GLY A 73 -8.22 -6.39 -17.99
CA GLY A 73 -7.72 -6.55 -19.35
C GLY A 73 -8.84 -6.93 -20.33
N ALA A 74 -8.60 -6.71 -21.62
CA ALA A 74 -9.51 -7.17 -22.65
C ALA A 74 -9.61 -8.69 -22.63
N GLY A 75 -10.83 -9.23 -22.51
CA GLY A 75 -11.10 -10.67 -22.50
C GLY A 75 -11.45 -11.29 -21.15
N GLU A 76 -11.40 -10.52 -20.06
CA GLU A 76 -11.84 -10.98 -18.75
C GLU A 76 -13.27 -10.48 -18.48
N GLU A 77 -14.23 -11.39 -18.43
CA GLU A 77 -15.63 -11.07 -18.12
C GLU A 77 -15.94 -11.37 -16.65
N TYR A 78 -16.47 -10.39 -15.95
CA TYR A 78 -16.94 -10.52 -14.57
C TYR A 78 -18.41 -10.12 -14.46
N LYS A 79 -19.13 -10.80 -13.58
CA LYS A 79 -20.52 -10.49 -13.23
C LYS A 79 -20.60 -9.93 -11.82
N ILE A 80 -21.61 -9.11 -11.58
CA ILE A 80 -21.90 -8.60 -10.23
C ILE A 80 -22.27 -9.79 -9.34
N GLY A 81 -21.56 -9.92 -8.20
CA GLY A 81 -21.74 -11.03 -7.27
C GLY A 81 -20.65 -12.10 -7.36
N ASP A 82 -19.85 -12.12 -8.42
CA ASP A 82 -18.71 -13.03 -8.52
C ASP A 82 -17.71 -12.80 -7.38
N THR A 83 -16.99 -13.86 -7.01
CA THR A 83 -15.98 -13.80 -5.95
C THR A 83 -14.58 -14.01 -6.54
N VAL A 84 -13.68 -13.09 -6.22
CA VAL A 84 -12.25 -13.21 -6.55
C VAL A 84 -11.53 -13.79 -5.34
N THR A 85 -10.87 -14.93 -5.53
CA THR A 85 -10.15 -15.68 -4.49
C THR A 85 -8.64 -15.63 -4.71
N LEU A 86 -7.87 -16.11 -3.73
CA LEU A 86 -6.42 -16.24 -3.81
C LEU A 86 -5.93 -17.26 -4.85
N GLU A 87 -6.81 -18.07 -5.42
CA GLU A 87 -6.44 -19.06 -6.43
C GLU A 87 -5.74 -18.44 -7.63
N SER A 88 -6.17 -17.22 -8.02
CA SER A 88 -5.55 -16.46 -9.12
C SER A 88 -4.08 -16.07 -8.86
N PHE A 89 -3.60 -16.22 -7.65
CA PHE A 89 -2.21 -15.85 -7.26
C PHE A 89 -1.31 -17.05 -6.99
N LYS A 90 -1.80 -18.30 -7.19
CA LYS A 90 -1.01 -19.52 -6.95
C LYS A 90 0.27 -19.57 -7.79
N ASP A 91 0.16 -19.19 -9.06
CA ASP A 91 1.26 -19.27 -10.03
C ASP A 91 2.07 -17.97 -10.14
N ALA A 92 1.70 -16.97 -9.32
CA ALA A 92 2.38 -15.69 -9.35
C ALA A 92 3.70 -15.74 -8.54
N GLU A 93 4.83 -15.58 -9.22
CA GLU A 93 6.14 -15.46 -8.56
C GLU A 93 6.32 -14.13 -7.85
N GLN A 94 5.76 -13.07 -8.41
CA GLN A 94 5.89 -11.69 -7.93
C GLN A 94 4.56 -10.97 -7.96
N VAL A 95 4.37 -10.06 -7.01
CA VAL A 95 3.16 -9.24 -6.91
C VAL A 95 3.51 -7.78 -6.64
N LYS A 96 2.70 -6.91 -7.20
CA LYS A 96 2.71 -5.48 -6.88
C LYS A 96 1.79 -5.20 -5.70
N ILE A 97 2.33 -4.55 -4.67
CA ILE A 97 1.62 -4.30 -3.42
C ILE A 97 1.45 -2.81 -3.21
N SER A 98 0.23 -2.38 -2.90
CA SER A 98 -0.04 -1.00 -2.51
C SER A 98 -0.72 -0.96 -1.14
N GLY A 99 -0.24 -0.08 -0.27
CA GLY A 99 -0.81 0.13 1.06
C GLY A 99 -0.61 1.55 1.53
N ILE A 100 -1.25 1.90 2.63
CA ILE A 100 -1.07 3.21 3.28
C ILE A 100 -0.03 3.06 4.38
N SER A 101 1.03 3.85 4.32
CA SER A 101 2.13 3.83 5.28
C SER A 101 1.66 4.24 6.69
N LYS A 102 2.42 3.84 7.71
CA LYS A 102 2.15 4.25 9.10
C LYS A 102 2.25 5.77 9.22
N GLY A 103 1.27 6.42 9.84
CA GLY A 103 1.32 7.84 10.17
C GLY A 103 2.42 8.14 11.19
N LYS A 104 3.13 9.24 11.00
CA LYS A 104 4.21 9.71 11.90
C LYS A 104 3.92 11.10 12.46
N GLY A 105 2.75 11.67 12.18
CA GLY A 105 2.35 13.01 12.60
C GLY A 105 3.16 14.10 11.90
N PHE A 106 3.25 15.26 12.53
CA PHE A 106 4.08 16.37 12.07
C PHE A 106 5.55 16.09 12.40
N GLN A 107 6.41 16.10 11.39
CA GLN A 107 7.83 15.83 11.56
C GLN A 107 8.68 16.98 11.03
N GLY A 108 9.80 17.23 11.72
CA GLY A 108 10.83 18.15 11.27
C GLY A 108 11.53 17.62 9.99
N PHE A 109 12.15 18.54 9.26
CA PHE A 109 12.82 18.23 7.99
C PHE A 109 13.96 17.22 8.12
N ILE A 110 14.62 17.10 9.28
CA ILE A 110 15.67 16.10 9.51
C ILE A 110 15.09 14.69 9.35
N LYS A 111 13.99 14.38 10.04
CA LYS A 111 13.34 13.05 9.95
C LYS A 111 12.55 12.88 8.67
N ARG A 112 11.86 13.94 8.20
CA ARG A 112 10.99 13.86 7.02
C ARG A 112 11.77 13.74 5.72
N HIS A 113 12.91 14.44 5.62
CA HIS A 113 13.68 14.56 4.38
C HIS A 113 15.13 14.10 4.50
N ASN A 114 15.51 13.52 5.65
CA ASN A 114 16.87 13.06 5.94
C ASN A 114 17.94 14.17 5.83
N PHE A 115 17.59 15.38 6.25
CA PHE A 115 18.56 16.47 6.31
C PHE A 115 19.57 16.23 7.41
N ARG A 116 20.78 16.69 7.19
CA ARG A 116 21.82 16.69 8.21
C ARG A 116 21.52 17.76 9.26
N SER A 117 21.70 17.43 10.53
CA SER A 117 21.67 18.40 11.62
C SER A 117 22.89 19.31 11.59
N GLY A 118 22.78 20.51 12.14
CA GLY A 118 23.92 21.38 12.38
C GLY A 118 24.87 20.82 13.44
N LYS A 119 25.99 21.49 13.65
CA LYS A 119 26.96 21.14 14.69
C LYS A 119 26.32 21.32 16.08
N MET A 120 26.63 20.41 17.01
CA MET A 120 26.11 20.45 18.38
C MET A 120 27.01 21.22 19.34
N SER A 121 28.24 21.57 18.93
CA SER A 121 29.25 22.28 19.68
C SER A 121 29.90 23.38 18.84
N HIS A 122 31.02 23.96 19.29
CA HIS A 122 31.74 25.05 18.63
C HIS A 122 30.89 26.32 18.41
N GLY A 123 30.03 26.66 19.37
CA GLY A 123 29.22 27.89 19.33
C GLY A 123 28.11 27.91 18.30
N SER A 124 27.73 26.76 17.75
CA SER A 124 26.61 26.67 16.81
C SER A 124 25.28 26.90 17.52
N HIS A 125 24.43 27.78 16.95
CA HIS A 125 23.05 27.98 17.36
C HIS A 125 22.04 27.22 16.48
N HIS A 126 22.47 26.71 15.34
CA HIS A 126 21.63 26.03 14.36
C HIS A 126 21.70 24.50 14.48
N HIS A 127 21.19 23.94 15.57
CA HIS A 127 21.27 22.48 15.79
C HIS A 127 20.29 21.70 14.90
N ARG A 128 19.04 22.15 14.83
CA ARG A 128 17.95 21.46 14.13
C ARG A 128 17.13 22.39 13.21
N GLU A 129 17.73 23.43 12.71
CA GLU A 129 17.08 24.40 11.82
C GLU A 129 17.30 24.04 10.34
N PRO A 130 16.35 24.38 9.45
CA PRO A 130 16.40 24.01 8.03
C PRO A 130 17.50 24.73 7.25
N GLY A 131 18.06 25.83 7.79
CA GLY A 131 18.96 26.72 7.07
C GLY A 131 18.21 27.58 6.05
N SER A 132 18.92 28.04 5.01
CA SER A 132 18.32 28.90 3.98
C SER A 132 17.23 28.19 3.20
N ILE A 133 16.10 28.87 3.02
CA ILE A 133 14.96 28.37 2.25
C ILE A 133 14.88 28.97 0.84
N GLY A 134 15.74 29.93 0.50
CA GLY A 134 15.79 30.53 -0.84
C GLY A 134 16.60 31.82 -0.89
N CYS A 135 16.66 32.41 -2.06
CA CYS A 135 17.29 33.70 -2.31
C CYS A 135 16.34 34.86 -1.93
N ARG A 136 16.91 36.07 -1.70
CA ARG A 136 16.17 37.25 -1.27
C ARG A 136 15.34 37.90 -2.40
N ALA A 137 15.98 38.67 -3.27
CA ALA A 137 15.29 39.51 -4.26
C ALA A 137 14.78 38.70 -5.47
N LYS A 138 15.53 37.76 -5.95
CA LYS A 138 15.16 36.88 -7.07
C LYS A 138 15.22 35.43 -6.59
N PRO A 139 14.12 34.67 -6.56
CA PRO A 139 12.80 34.92 -7.17
C PRO A 139 11.82 35.69 -6.26
N GLY A 140 12.22 36.24 -5.10
CA GLY A 140 11.35 36.96 -4.14
C GLY A 140 10.30 36.08 -3.46
N ARG A 141 10.43 34.77 -3.58
CA ARG A 141 9.52 33.75 -3.01
C ARG A 141 10.25 32.46 -2.70
N VAL A 142 9.66 31.64 -1.85
CA VAL A 142 10.10 30.24 -1.68
C VAL A 142 9.52 29.40 -2.82
N HIS A 143 10.36 28.61 -3.48
CA HIS A 143 9.91 27.74 -4.55
C HIS A 143 8.94 26.67 -4.05
N LYS A 144 7.92 26.35 -4.85
CA LYS A 144 7.01 25.23 -4.57
C LYS A 144 7.80 23.93 -4.48
N GLY A 145 7.38 23.02 -3.60
CA GLY A 145 8.07 21.74 -3.37
C GLY A 145 9.33 21.82 -2.52
N LYS A 146 9.67 22.99 -1.94
CA LYS A 146 10.79 23.12 -1.00
C LYS A 146 10.58 22.17 0.19
N LYS A 147 11.61 21.39 0.50
CA LYS A 147 11.59 20.40 1.58
C LYS A 147 11.56 21.09 2.93
N MET A 148 10.42 21.06 3.61
CA MET A 148 10.18 21.68 4.92
C MET A 148 9.53 20.69 5.88
N ALA A 149 9.44 21.05 7.16
CA ALA A 149 8.66 20.33 8.15
C ALA A 149 7.20 20.19 7.70
N GLY A 150 6.55 19.13 8.14
CA GLY A 150 5.15 18.88 7.80
C GLY A 150 4.73 17.46 8.14
N ARG A 151 3.51 17.10 7.73
CA ARG A 151 2.95 15.77 7.95
C ARG A 151 3.77 14.71 7.21
N MET A 152 4.05 13.61 7.89
CA MET A 152 4.77 12.46 7.35
C MET A 152 3.96 11.18 7.58
N GLY A 153 3.99 10.28 6.59
CA GLY A 153 3.22 9.04 6.63
C GLY A 153 1.75 9.24 6.26
N LEU A 154 0.97 8.16 6.34
CA LEU A 154 -0.37 8.03 5.76
C LEU A 154 -0.41 8.26 4.25
N ASP A 155 0.74 8.07 3.59
CA ASP A 155 0.88 8.16 2.15
C ASP A 155 0.68 6.78 1.53
N LYS A 156 0.11 6.74 0.31
CA LYS A 156 0.03 5.51 -0.47
C LYS A 156 1.43 5.16 -0.96
N VAL A 157 1.91 3.99 -0.52
CA VAL A 157 3.20 3.42 -0.94
C VAL A 157 2.94 2.18 -1.77
N THR A 158 3.62 2.07 -2.90
CA THR A 158 3.54 0.91 -3.79
C THR A 158 4.91 0.27 -3.88
N LEU A 159 4.97 -1.01 -3.56
CA LEU A 159 6.12 -1.88 -3.79
C LEU A 159 5.84 -2.70 -5.05
N ARG A 160 6.82 -2.78 -5.93
CA ARG A 160 6.80 -3.60 -7.14
C ARG A 160 7.64 -4.85 -6.91
N ASP A 161 7.35 -5.89 -7.65
CA ASP A 161 8.18 -7.09 -7.75
C ASP A 161 8.48 -7.76 -6.40
N VAL A 162 7.46 -7.80 -5.51
CA VAL A 162 7.56 -8.49 -4.22
C VAL A 162 7.35 -9.97 -4.44
N LYS A 163 8.37 -10.79 -4.08
CA LYS A 163 8.31 -12.25 -4.26
C LYS A 163 7.25 -12.88 -3.36
N VAL A 164 6.46 -13.75 -3.95
CA VAL A 164 5.53 -14.63 -3.23
C VAL A 164 6.32 -15.85 -2.77
N VAL A 165 6.21 -16.18 -1.49
CA VAL A 165 6.90 -17.36 -0.90
C VAL A 165 5.95 -18.54 -0.81
N SER A 166 4.73 -18.31 -0.36
CA SER A 166 3.71 -19.36 -0.30
C SER A 166 2.30 -18.78 -0.36
N VAL A 167 1.37 -19.54 -0.91
CA VAL A 167 -0.06 -19.22 -0.97
C VAL A 167 -0.83 -20.39 -0.37
N ASP A 168 -1.55 -20.14 0.71
CA ASP A 168 -2.46 -21.10 1.34
C ASP A 168 -3.90 -20.68 1.09
N VAL A 169 -4.52 -21.31 0.11
CA VAL A 169 -5.90 -21.00 -0.29
C VAL A 169 -6.89 -21.46 0.78
N SER A 170 -6.61 -22.54 1.49
CA SER A 170 -7.50 -23.09 2.53
C SER A 170 -7.67 -22.11 3.70
N LYS A 171 -6.61 -21.37 4.03
CA LYS A 171 -6.59 -20.36 5.09
C LYS A 171 -6.75 -18.93 4.57
N ASN A 172 -6.86 -18.75 3.24
CA ASN A 172 -6.87 -17.43 2.59
C ASN A 172 -5.64 -16.57 2.94
N LEU A 173 -4.46 -17.20 3.03
CA LEU A 173 -3.22 -16.55 3.41
C LEU A 173 -2.22 -16.51 2.27
N ILE A 174 -1.57 -15.37 2.09
CA ILE A 174 -0.42 -15.21 1.22
C ILE A 174 0.77 -14.72 2.03
N ALA A 175 1.92 -15.39 1.87
CA ALA A 175 3.18 -15.03 2.50
C ALA A 175 4.10 -14.35 1.48
N LEU A 176 4.49 -13.12 1.77
CA LEU A 176 5.29 -12.28 0.91
C LEU A 176 6.65 -12.01 1.52
N LYS A 177 7.71 -12.04 0.71
CA LYS A 177 9.08 -11.78 1.16
C LYS A 177 9.26 -10.31 1.54
N GLY A 178 9.66 -10.07 2.78
CA GLY A 178 10.04 -8.75 3.27
C GLY A 178 8.91 -7.92 3.86
N PRO A 179 9.15 -6.63 4.11
CA PRO A 179 8.17 -5.74 4.74
C PRO A 179 7.14 -5.23 3.74
N VAL A 180 5.91 -5.04 4.20
CA VAL A 180 4.78 -4.49 3.44
C VAL A 180 4.32 -3.20 4.12
N PRO A 181 3.97 -2.13 3.37
CA PRO A 181 3.59 -0.85 3.94
C PRO A 181 2.33 -0.95 4.81
N GLY A 182 2.28 -0.14 5.85
CA GLY A 182 1.13 0.00 6.74
C GLY A 182 1.23 -0.74 8.07
N PRO A 183 0.29 -0.46 8.98
CA PRO A 183 0.18 -1.15 10.26
C PRO A 183 -0.40 -2.56 10.10
N ASN A 184 -0.32 -3.37 11.15
CA ASN A 184 -1.08 -4.61 11.24
C ASN A 184 -2.58 -4.28 11.20
N ASN A 185 -3.36 -5.16 10.64
CA ASN A 185 -4.78 -4.97 10.31
C ASN A 185 -5.07 -3.90 9.23
N GLY A 186 -4.04 -3.29 8.64
CA GLY A 186 -4.20 -2.37 7.51
C GLY A 186 -4.60 -3.10 6.24
N VAL A 187 -5.40 -2.42 5.41
CA VAL A 187 -5.83 -2.95 4.10
C VAL A 187 -4.72 -2.76 3.07
N ILE A 188 -4.49 -3.80 2.30
CA ILE A 188 -3.46 -3.87 1.27
C ILE A 188 -4.12 -4.29 -0.03
N THR A 189 -3.64 -3.74 -1.11
CA THR A 189 -4.02 -4.11 -2.48
C THR A 189 -2.91 -4.92 -3.10
N LEU A 190 -3.22 -6.09 -3.61
CA LEU A 190 -2.32 -6.97 -4.34
C LEU A 190 -2.72 -6.98 -5.82
N LEU A 191 -1.73 -6.96 -6.70
CA LEU A 191 -1.84 -7.08 -8.16
C LEU A 191 -0.77 -8.06 -8.61
N ALA A 192 -1.13 -9.06 -9.38
CA ALA A 192 -0.21 -9.96 -10.05
C ALA A 192 0.24 -9.38 -11.39
#